data_3732135c5bcd41aa66a616298604311c
#
_entry.id   3732135c5bcd41aa66a616298604311c
#
_cell.length_a   1.000
_cell.length_b   1.000
_cell.length_c   1.000
_cell.angle_alpha   90.00
_cell.angle_beta   90.00
_cell.angle_gamma   90.00
#
_symmetry.space_group_name_H-M   'P 1'
#
loop_
_entity.id
_entity.type
_entity.pdbx_description
1 polymer ?
#
loop_
_entity_poly.entity_id
_entity_poly.type
_entity_poly.pdbx_seq_one_letter_code
_entity_poly.pdbx_strand_id
1 'polypeptide(L)'
;MLTLKVIGQDTEKVLKGLEKKHFKNAKETIDEVLTLDRERRTTQAELDATLAKSKQHAAMIGKLMKENATDEVEKVKAEVATLKEKAKELQDKMDAAAAKVQEILYTIPNIPYDEVPEGATAEDNVVEKEGGVQTELPENALPHWELAKKYDLIDFDLGVKLTGAGFPVYKGKGAQLQRALINFFLDEARNAGYIEVMPPTLVNAASGYGTGQLPDKEGQMYHCQLDDFYLIPTAEVPVTNIYRDVILDEKQLPIKNCAYTQCFRREAGSYGKDVRGLNRLHEFSKVEIVRIDTPEHSKESHKEMLAHVEGLLQKLELPYRILRLCGGDMSFTAALCFDFEVYSEAQKRWLEVSSVSNFDTYQANRLKCRYRNADKKTELCHTLNGSALALPRIVAALLENNQTPQGIRIPKALVPYCGFDIID
;
A
#
# COMPACT_ATOMS: atom_id res chain seq x y z
N MET A 1 -7.53 -0.03 7.64
CA MET A 1 -7.65 -0.34 9.09
C MET A 1 -8.77 -1.32 9.33
N LEU A 2 -8.67 -2.12 10.38
CA LEU A 2 -9.75 -3.01 10.79
C LEU A 2 -11.01 -2.23 11.12
N THR A 3 -12.18 -2.80 10.87
CA THR A 3 -13.45 -2.19 11.31
C THR A 3 -13.74 -2.57 12.77
N LEU A 4 -14.38 -1.66 13.52
CA LEU A 4 -14.85 -1.95 14.88
C LEU A 4 -15.79 -3.16 14.92
N LYS A 5 -16.53 -3.40 13.81
CA LYS A 5 -17.40 -4.56 13.65
C LYS A 5 -16.59 -5.86 13.68
N VAL A 6 -15.53 -5.95 12.88
CA VAL A 6 -14.64 -7.13 12.84
C VAL A 6 -14.00 -7.38 14.21
N ILE A 7 -13.46 -6.33 14.83
CA ILE A 7 -12.84 -6.41 16.16
C ILE A 7 -13.81 -6.92 17.21
N GLY A 8 -15.05 -6.42 17.22
CA GLY A 8 -16.04 -6.77 18.22
C GLY A 8 -16.77 -8.10 18.01
N GLN A 9 -16.88 -8.57 16.74
CA GLN A 9 -17.59 -9.80 16.40
C GLN A 9 -16.72 -11.06 16.53
N ASP A 10 -15.41 -10.93 16.27
CA ASP A 10 -14.46 -12.05 16.28
C ASP A 10 -13.11 -11.62 16.89
N THR A 11 -13.18 -11.14 18.12
CA THR A 11 -12.00 -10.66 18.86
C THR A 11 -10.89 -11.72 18.95
N GLU A 12 -11.27 -12.99 19.09
CA GLU A 12 -10.31 -14.10 19.21
C GLU A 12 -9.53 -14.31 17.91
N LYS A 13 -10.21 -14.29 16.76
CA LYS A 13 -9.57 -14.35 15.44
C LYS A 13 -8.66 -13.13 15.20
N VAL A 14 -9.11 -11.94 15.60
CA VAL A 14 -8.31 -10.73 15.53
C VAL A 14 -7.01 -10.89 16.33
N LEU A 15 -7.09 -11.34 17.56
CA LEU A 15 -5.91 -11.52 18.41
C LEU A 15 -4.93 -12.54 17.83
N LYS A 16 -5.42 -13.69 17.34
CA LYS A 16 -4.57 -14.70 16.66
C LYS A 16 -3.87 -14.12 15.42
N GLY A 17 -4.59 -13.33 14.60
CA GLY A 17 -4.00 -12.69 13.43
C GLY A 17 -2.94 -11.63 13.77
N LEU A 18 -3.15 -10.88 14.86
CA LEU A 18 -2.18 -9.93 15.38
C LEU A 18 -0.93 -10.61 15.96
N GLU A 19 -1.12 -11.77 16.63
CA GLU A 19 -0.02 -12.60 17.11
C GLU A 19 0.83 -13.13 15.96
N LYS A 20 0.19 -13.62 14.88
CA LYS A 20 0.87 -14.05 13.65
C LYS A 20 1.71 -12.94 13.01
N LYS A 21 1.30 -11.66 13.14
CA LYS A 21 2.06 -10.47 12.73
C LYS A 21 3.04 -9.96 13.79
N HIS A 22 3.25 -10.69 14.86
CA HIS A 22 4.11 -10.30 15.99
C HIS A 22 3.77 -8.90 16.55
N PHE A 23 2.49 -8.49 16.48
CA PHE A 23 2.04 -7.22 17.01
C PHE A 23 2.07 -7.23 18.54
N LYS A 24 2.90 -6.36 19.12
CA LYS A 24 3.08 -6.27 20.57
C LYS A 24 1.86 -5.68 21.25
N ASN A 25 1.55 -6.17 22.47
CA ASN A 25 0.45 -5.69 23.30
C ASN A 25 -0.92 -5.78 22.59
N ALA A 26 -1.12 -6.81 21.75
CA ALA A 26 -2.33 -6.95 20.93
C ALA A 26 -3.60 -6.95 21.80
N LYS A 27 -3.60 -7.70 22.90
CA LYS A 27 -4.77 -7.83 23.79
C LYS A 27 -5.13 -6.50 24.45
N GLU A 28 -4.13 -5.84 25.04
CA GLU A 28 -4.32 -4.55 25.70
C GLU A 28 -4.84 -3.47 24.72
N THR A 29 -4.28 -3.44 23.51
CA THR A 29 -4.70 -2.50 22.46
C THR A 29 -6.14 -2.76 22.00
N ILE A 30 -6.52 -4.01 21.81
CA ILE A 30 -7.89 -4.37 21.41
C ILE A 30 -8.89 -4.10 22.55
N ASP A 31 -8.53 -4.40 23.79
CA ASP A 31 -9.38 -4.13 24.96
C ASP A 31 -9.60 -2.62 25.14
N GLU A 32 -8.57 -1.78 24.90
CA GLU A 32 -8.68 -0.32 24.92
C GLU A 32 -9.62 0.19 23.82
N VAL A 33 -9.48 -0.29 22.58
CA VAL A 33 -10.36 0.07 21.46
C VAL A 33 -11.82 -0.27 21.78
N LEU A 34 -12.09 -1.48 22.30
CA LEU A 34 -13.44 -1.94 22.62
C LEU A 34 -14.04 -1.13 23.79
N THR A 35 -13.22 -0.74 24.76
CA THR A 35 -13.65 0.09 25.88
C THR A 35 -14.02 1.49 25.41
N LEU A 36 -13.16 2.14 24.64
CA LEU A 36 -13.42 3.46 24.07
C LEU A 36 -14.64 3.47 23.12
N ASP A 37 -14.82 2.42 22.30
CA ASP A 37 -16.01 2.33 21.45
C ASP A 37 -17.30 2.16 22.28
N ARG A 38 -17.25 1.42 23.39
CA ARG A 38 -18.37 1.30 24.32
C ARG A 38 -18.70 2.65 24.95
N GLU A 39 -17.69 3.38 25.44
CA GLU A 39 -17.88 4.74 25.97
C GLU A 39 -18.48 5.68 24.92
N ARG A 40 -17.95 5.66 23.70
CA ARG A 40 -18.48 6.46 22.58
C ARG A 40 -19.95 6.15 22.32
N ARG A 41 -20.34 4.87 22.25
CA ARG A 41 -21.74 4.46 22.01
C ARG A 41 -22.66 4.87 23.15
N THR A 42 -22.21 4.73 24.40
CA THR A 42 -22.99 5.17 25.58
C THR A 42 -23.18 6.68 25.55
N THR A 43 -22.12 7.45 25.29
CA THR A 43 -22.17 8.91 25.18
C THR A 43 -23.06 9.35 24.02
N GLN A 44 -23.04 8.65 22.86
CA GLN A 44 -23.95 8.91 21.75
C GLN A 44 -25.42 8.73 22.17
N ALA A 45 -25.75 7.65 22.86
CA ALA A 45 -27.11 7.40 23.32
C ALA A 45 -27.60 8.48 24.31
N GLU A 46 -26.72 8.93 25.22
CA GLU A 46 -27.02 10.02 26.13
C GLU A 46 -27.21 11.38 25.41
N LEU A 47 -26.37 11.63 24.38
CA LEU A 47 -26.47 12.82 23.54
C LEU A 47 -27.82 12.85 22.80
N ASP A 48 -28.16 11.74 22.14
CA ASP A 48 -29.41 11.61 21.39
C ASP A 48 -30.63 11.80 22.30
N ALA A 49 -30.63 11.24 23.51
CA ALA A 49 -31.68 11.44 24.51
C ALA A 49 -31.77 12.89 25.00
N THR A 50 -30.62 13.54 25.20
CA THR A 50 -30.54 14.96 25.63
C THR A 50 -31.07 15.89 24.54
N LEU A 51 -30.69 15.66 23.28
CA LEU A 51 -31.18 16.42 22.11
C LEU A 51 -32.70 16.24 21.93
N ALA A 52 -33.20 15.01 22.09
CA ALA A 52 -34.64 14.72 22.01
C ALA A 52 -35.42 15.48 23.08
N LYS A 53 -34.94 15.49 24.34
CA LYS A 53 -35.54 16.27 25.44
C LYS A 53 -35.52 17.79 25.15
N SER A 54 -34.35 18.28 24.69
CA SER A 54 -34.22 19.72 24.33
C SER A 54 -35.24 20.13 23.26
N LYS A 55 -35.43 19.26 22.23
CA LYS A 55 -36.42 19.51 21.18
C LYS A 55 -37.86 19.48 21.71
N GLN A 56 -38.21 18.57 22.64
CA GLN A 56 -39.53 18.51 23.28
C GLN A 56 -39.79 19.76 24.10
N HIS A 57 -38.85 20.20 24.96
CA HIS A 57 -38.97 21.43 25.76
C HIS A 57 -39.07 22.68 24.89
N ALA A 58 -38.28 22.75 23.78
CA ALA A 58 -38.41 23.87 22.83
C ALA A 58 -39.81 23.96 22.19
N ALA A 59 -40.42 22.79 21.88
CA ALA A 59 -41.79 22.76 21.38
C ALA A 59 -42.85 23.18 22.44
N MET A 60 -42.62 22.89 23.73
CA MET A 60 -43.47 23.32 24.82
C MET A 60 -43.49 24.85 24.97
N ILE A 61 -42.35 25.52 24.76
CA ILE A 61 -42.28 27.01 24.83
C ILE A 61 -43.30 27.65 23.90
N GLY A 62 -43.45 27.11 22.66
CA GLY A 62 -44.43 27.61 21.69
C GLY A 62 -45.90 27.45 22.13
N LYS A 63 -46.20 26.41 22.92
CA LYS A 63 -47.56 26.20 23.50
C LYS A 63 -47.80 27.14 24.68
N LEU A 64 -46.85 27.18 25.62
CA LEU A 64 -46.95 28.02 26.82
C LEU A 64 -47.01 29.53 26.50
N MET A 65 -46.35 29.97 25.44
CA MET A 65 -46.46 31.34 24.92
C MET A 65 -47.87 31.67 24.42
N LYS A 66 -48.56 30.72 23.80
CA LYS A 66 -49.95 30.90 23.37
C LYS A 66 -50.93 30.96 24.56
N GLU A 67 -50.58 30.32 25.66
CA GLU A 67 -51.34 30.26 26.90
C GLU A 67 -51.03 31.42 27.89
N ASN A 68 -50.14 32.35 27.52
CA ASN A 68 -49.63 33.48 28.32
C ASN A 68 -49.00 33.05 29.67
N ALA A 69 -48.47 31.84 29.80
CA ALA A 69 -47.84 31.27 30.98
C ALA A 69 -46.36 31.73 31.12
N THR A 70 -46.13 33.02 31.38
CA THR A 70 -44.81 33.65 31.30
C THR A 70 -43.76 32.99 32.22
N ASP A 71 -44.12 32.66 33.47
CA ASP A 71 -43.22 32.08 34.46
C ASP A 71 -42.80 30.66 34.07
N GLU A 72 -43.69 29.89 33.45
CA GLU A 72 -43.39 28.55 32.94
C GLU A 72 -42.52 28.59 31.69
N VAL A 73 -42.73 29.59 30.82
CA VAL A 73 -41.86 29.82 29.64
C VAL A 73 -40.40 30.07 30.06
N GLU A 74 -40.16 30.92 31.09
CA GLU A 74 -38.80 31.19 31.55
C GLU A 74 -38.13 29.96 32.19
N LYS A 75 -38.86 29.13 32.94
CA LYS A 75 -38.36 27.87 33.48
C LYS A 75 -37.96 26.90 32.34
N VAL A 76 -38.83 26.72 31.36
CA VAL A 76 -38.55 25.79 30.23
C VAL A 76 -37.41 26.33 29.38
N LYS A 77 -37.25 27.64 29.19
CA LYS A 77 -36.10 28.25 28.53
C LYS A 77 -34.79 27.97 29.28
N ALA A 78 -34.76 28.08 30.60
CA ALA A 78 -33.59 27.74 31.41
C ALA A 78 -33.23 26.26 31.29
N GLU A 79 -34.23 25.37 31.34
CA GLU A 79 -34.01 23.93 31.11
C GLU A 79 -33.45 23.64 29.71
N VAL A 80 -33.97 24.30 28.66
CA VAL A 80 -33.42 24.15 27.29
C VAL A 80 -31.97 24.64 27.22
N ALA A 81 -31.62 25.74 27.93
CA ALA A 81 -30.25 26.21 27.98
C ALA A 81 -29.31 25.16 28.61
N THR A 82 -29.70 24.62 29.78
CA THR A 82 -28.92 23.55 30.47
C THR A 82 -28.79 22.30 29.61
N LEU A 83 -29.87 21.89 28.93
CA LEU A 83 -29.81 20.72 28.02
C LEU A 83 -28.88 20.96 26.83
N LYS A 84 -28.81 22.17 26.29
CA LYS A 84 -27.87 22.54 25.21
C LYS A 84 -26.41 22.49 25.67
N GLU A 85 -26.11 22.99 26.86
CA GLU A 85 -24.76 22.92 27.44
C GLU A 85 -24.35 21.45 27.63
N LYS A 86 -25.24 20.63 28.23
CA LYS A 86 -25.00 19.20 28.40
C LYS A 86 -24.81 18.49 27.06
N ALA A 87 -25.60 18.81 26.05
CA ALA A 87 -25.45 18.22 24.71
C ALA A 87 -24.09 18.57 24.09
N LYS A 88 -23.59 19.80 24.30
CA LYS A 88 -22.25 20.19 23.84
C LYS A 88 -21.15 19.40 24.55
N GLU A 89 -21.20 19.26 25.85
CA GLU A 89 -20.23 18.47 26.64
C GLU A 89 -20.21 17.01 26.19
N LEU A 90 -21.39 16.40 25.93
CA LEU A 90 -21.50 15.02 25.43
C LEU A 90 -20.95 14.88 24.00
N GLN A 91 -21.20 15.89 23.14
CA GLN A 91 -20.64 15.91 21.80
C GLN A 91 -19.10 15.96 21.84
N ASP A 92 -18.54 16.89 22.63
CA ASP A 92 -17.09 17.02 22.78
C ASP A 92 -16.45 15.73 23.33
N LYS A 93 -17.09 15.08 24.31
CA LYS A 93 -16.66 13.79 24.86
C LYS A 93 -16.71 12.66 23.82
N MET A 94 -17.78 12.60 23.04
CA MET A 94 -17.94 11.61 21.97
C MET A 94 -16.89 11.78 20.88
N ASP A 95 -16.64 13.03 20.45
CA ASP A 95 -15.66 13.35 19.43
C ASP A 95 -14.22 13.02 19.88
N ALA A 96 -13.90 13.31 21.14
CA ALA A 96 -12.63 12.93 21.75
C ALA A 96 -12.44 11.40 21.80
N ALA A 97 -13.47 10.65 22.18
CA ALA A 97 -13.43 9.18 22.18
C ALA A 97 -13.28 8.63 20.76
N ALA A 98 -14.00 9.17 19.78
CA ALA A 98 -13.91 8.78 18.37
C ALA A 98 -12.50 9.04 17.80
N ALA A 99 -11.90 10.19 18.09
CA ALA A 99 -10.56 10.55 17.67
C ALA A 99 -9.51 9.56 18.23
N LYS A 100 -9.61 9.22 19.52
CA LYS A 100 -8.74 8.25 20.18
C LYS A 100 -8.86 6.85 19.57
N VAL A 101 -10.09 6.39 19.35
CA VAL A 101 -10.33 5.11 18.65
C VAL A 101 -9.67 5.10 17.28
N GLN A 102 -9.84 6.17 16.50
CA GLN A 102 -9.27 6.30 15.17
C GLN A 102 -7.73 6.28 15.20
N GLU A 103 -7.12 6.99 16.15
CA GLU A 103 -5.67 7.00 16.35
C GLU A 103 -5.11 5.60 16.63
N ILE A 104 -5.75 4.87 17.57
CA ILE A 104 -5.33 3.51 17.89
C ILE A 104 -5.53 2.57 16.70
N LEU A 105 -6.67 2.64 16.00
CA LEU A 105 -6.93 1.82 14.81
C LEU A 105 -5.90 2.01 13.69
N TYR A 106 -5.31 3.18 13.56
CA TYR A 106 -4.21 3.41 12.62
C TYR A 106 -2.92 2.68 12.98
N THR A 107 -2.76 2.27 14.24
CA THR A 107 -1.58 1.55 14.73
C THR A 107 -1.72 0.03 14.69
N ILE A 108 -2.92 -0.50 14.45
CA ILE A 108 -3.19 -1.94 14.39
C ILE A 108 -3.00 -2.45 12.96
N PRO A 109 -2.16 -3.48 12.74
CA PRO A 109 -1.95 -4.05 11.41
C PRO A 109 -3.19 -4.80 10.90
N ASN A 110 -3.20 -5.14 9.62
CA ASN A 110 -4.20 -6.01 9.04
C ASN A 110 -4.03 -7.46 9.52
N ILE A 111 -5.10 -8.24 9.47
CA ILE A 111 -5.11 -9.65 9.88
C ILE A 111 -4.73 -10.51 8.68
N PRO A 112 -3.71 -11.37 8.80
CA PRO A 112 -3.35 -12.33 7.77
C PRO A 112 -4.46 -13.35 7.51
N TYR A 113 -4.56 -13.84 6.26
CA TYR A 113 -5.37 -15.01 5.96
C TYR A 113 -4.81 -16.27 6.65
N ASP A 114 -5.66 -17.28 6.81
CA ASP A 114 -5.29 -18.53 7.51
C ASP A 114 -4.13 -19.25 6.81
N GLU A 115 -4.04 -19.13 5.48
CA GLU A 115 -3.01 -19.73 4.62
C GLU A 115 -1.62 -19.07 4.72
N VAL A 116 -1.50 -17.91 5.38
CA VAL A 116 -0.22 -17.25 5.61
C VAL A 116 0.63 -18.05 6.56
N PRO A 117 1.90 -18.37 6.23
CA PRO A 117 2.79 -19.13 7.10
C PRO A 117 3.06 -18.42 8.44
N GLU A 118 3.26 -19.22 9.49
CA GLU A 118 3.87 -18.71 10.71
C GLU A 118 5.34 -18.38 10.45
N GLY A 119 5.87 -17.36 11.09
CA GLY A 119 7.26 -16.95 10.93
C GLY A 119 7.48 -15.51 11.37
N ALA A 120 8.72 -15.17 11.67
CA ALA A 120 9.13 -13.87 12.20
C ALA A 120 9.95 -13.03 11.19
N THR A 121 10.62 -13.69 10.25
CA THR A 121 11.58 -13.07 9.33
C THR A 121 11.44 -13.62 7.91
N ALA A 122 12.10 -13.00 6.95
CA ALA A 122 12.13 -13.43 5.56
C ALA A 122 12.65 -14.89 5.37
N GLU A 123 13.40 -15.42 6.33
CA GLU A 123 13.89 -16.80 6.30
C GLU A 123 12.76 -17.84 6.49
N ASP A 124 11.64 -17.41 7.04
CA ASP A 124 10.44 -18.24 7.29
C ASP A 124 9.46 -18.22 6.12
N ASN A 125 9.75 -17.46 5.06
CA ASN A 125 8.92 -17.39 3.86
C ASN A 125 8.93 -18.73 3.11
N VAL A 126 7.81 -19.08 2.51
CA VAL A 126 7.65 -20.37 1.79
C VAL A 126 7.84 -20.17 0.30
N VAL A 127 8.76 -20.93 -0.30
CA VAL A 127 8.91 -20.97 -1.75
C VAL A 127 7.73 -21.73 -2.35
N GLU A 128 6.89 -21.05 -3.09
CA GLU A 128 5.71 -21.63 -3.76
C GLU A 128 6.06 -22.17 -5.15
N LYS A 129 6.97 -21.51 -5.83
CA LYS A 129 7.32 -21.84 -7.21
C LYS A 129 8.69 -21.30 -7.56
N GLU A 130 9.41 -22.05 -8.42
CA GLU A 130 10.61 -21.60 -9.09
C GLU A 130 10.44 -21.74 -10.60
N GLY A 131 11.10 -20.87 -11.37
CA GLY A 131 11.01 -20.86 -12.82
C GLY A 131 12.19 -20.14 -13.48
N GLY A 132 12.21 -20.20 -14.81
CA GLY A 132 13.34 -19.70 -15.59
C GLY A 132 14.53 -20.65 -15.55
N VAL A 133 15.59 -20.30 -16.26
CA VAL A 133 16.82 -21.08 -16.32
C VAL A 133 17.97 -20.23 -15.80
N GLN A 134 18.66 -20.72 -14.79
CA GLN A 134 19.91 -20.10 -14.34
C GLN A 134 20.97 -20.25 -15.43
N THR A 135 21.59 -19.13 -15.77
CA THR A 135 22.70 -19.12 -16.74
C THR A 135 24.00 -19.31 -15.96
N GLU A 136 24.73 -20.38 -16.25
CA GLU A 136 26.09 -20.53 -15.72
C GLU A 136 26.98 -19.43 -16.33
N LEU A 137 27.43 -18.52 -15.49
CA LEU A 137 28.35 -17.47 -15.86
C LEU A 137 29.80 -17.93 -15.57
N PRO A 138 30.80 -17.45 -16.35
CA PRO A 138 32.19 -17.69 -16.05
C PRO A 138 32.59 -17.12 -14.70
N GLU A 139 33.64 -17.67 -14.07
CA GLU A 139 34.10 -17.23 -12.73
C GLU A 139 34.45 -15.74 -12.67
N ASN A 140 34.81 -15.12 -13.78
CA ASN A 140 35.12 -13.70 -13.89
C ASN A 140 33.90 -12.84 -14.26
N ALA A 141 32.68 -13.34 -14.14
CA ALA A 141 31.46 -12.58 -14.37
C ALA A 141 31.42 -11.35 -13.46
N LEU A 142 31.05 -10.21 -14.04
CA LEU A 142 31.03 -8.93 -13.35
C LEU A 142 29.65 -8.63 -12.75
N PRO A 143 29.58 -8.05 -11.55
CA PRO A 143 28.33 -7.54 -11.03
C PRO A 143 27.89 -6.28 -11.79
N HIS A 144 26.60 -5.96 -11.72
CA HIS A 144 26.00 -4.88 -12.50
C HIS A 144 26.67 -3.52 -12.34
N TRP A 145 27.22 -3.17 -11.17
CA TRP A 145 27.92 -1.90 -10.98
C TRP A 145 29.24 -1.81 -11.74
N GLU A 146 29.95 -2.95 -11.96
CA GLU A 146 31.14 -3.01 -12.81
C GLU A 146 30.75 -3.00 -14.30
N LEU A 147 29.69 -3.71 -14.68
CA LEU A 147 29.14 -3.69 -16.03
C LEU A 147 28.63 -2.29 -16.41
N ALA A 148 27.93 -1.62 -15.49
CA ALA A 148 27.44 -0.26 -15.66
C ALA A 148 28.58 0.73 -15.95
N LYS A 149 29.73 0.57 -15.27
CA LYS A 149 30.93 1.37 -15.50
C LYS A 149 31.61 0.99 -16.81
N LYS A 150 31.76 -0.32 -17.09
CA LYS A 150 32.45 -0.83 -18.28
C LYS A 150 31.81 -0.33 -19.58
N TYR A 151 30.48 -0.32 -19.62
CA TYR A 151 29.68 0.05 -20.80
C TYR A 151 29.08 1.46 -20.72
N ASP A 152 29.48 2.26 -19.74
CA ASP A 152 28.98 3.65 -19.49
C ASP A 152 27.45 3.75 -19.46
N LEU A 153 26.79 2.82 -18.75
CA LEU A 153 25.33 2.71 -18.68
C LEU A 153 24.71 3.49 -17.53
N ILE A 154 25.40 3.50 -16.37
CA ILE A 154 24.94 4.11 -15.14
C ILE A 154 26.11 4.72 -14.41
N ASP A 155 25.98 5.96 -14.03
CA ASP A 155 27.01 6.74 -13.32
C ASP A 155 26.54 7.01 -11.89
N PHE A 156 27.08 6.25 -10.95
CA PHE A 156 26.77 6.39 -9.52
C PHE A 156 27.49 7.60 -8.91
N ASP A 157 28.71 7.92 -9.36
CA ASP A 157 29.49 9.05 -8.85
C ASP A 157 28.85 10.38 -9.25
N LEU A 158 28.31 10.46 -10.48
CA LEU A 158 27.54 11.61 -10.91
C LEU A 158 26.27 11.80 -10.08
N GLY A 159 25.61 10.70 -9.73
CA GLY A 159 24.46 10.71 -8.83
C GLY A 159 24.79 11.26 -7.44
N VAL A 160 25.92 10.85 -6.87
CA VAL A 160 26.43 11.39 -5.62
C VAL A 160 26.70 12.89 -5.72
N LYS A 161 27.27 13.35 -6.84
CA LYS A 161 27.53 14.78 -7.10
C LYS A 161 26.25 15.61 -7.18
N LEU A 162 25.20 15.07 -7.81
CA LEU A 162 23.93 15.80 -8.03
C LEU A 162 23.04 15.86 -6.81
N THR A 163 22.93 14.72 -6.06
CA THR A 163 21.99 14.59 -4.98
C THR A 163 22.58 13.91 -3.75
N GLY A 164 23.22 12.76 -3.94
CA GLY A 164 23.75 11.91 -2.87
C GLY A 164 23.81 10.44 -3.28
N ALA A 165 24.29 9.58 -2.38
CA ALA A 165 24.29 8.14 -2.61
C ALA A 165 22.85 7.62 -2.76
N GLY A 166 22.66 6.59 -3.61
CA GLY A 166 21.34 6.02 -3.87
C GLY A 166 20.49 6.75 -4.91
N PHE A 167 21.08 7.69 -5.68
CA PHE A 167 20.45 8.40 -6.81
C PHE A 167 21.29 8.18 -8.09
N PRO A 168 21.14 7.04 -8.80
CA PRO A 168 21.95 6.74 -9.97
C PRO A 168 21.56 7.60 -11.18
N VAL A 169 22.54 7.90 -12.05
CA VAL A 169 22.30 8.58 -13.33
C VAL A 169 22.43 7.56 -14.45
N TYR A 170 21.34 7.25 -15.12
CA TYR A 170 21.31 6.38 -16.29
C TYR A 170 21.79 7.12 -17.53
N LYS A 171 22.64 6.51 -18.36
CA LYS A 171 23.27 7.11 -19.54
C LYS A 171 23.14 6.21 -20.76
N GLY A 172 23.18 6.79 -21.94
CA GLY A 172 23.27 6.09 -23.23
C GLY A 172 22.30 4.90 -23.35
N LYS A 173 22.86 3.69 -23.66
CA LYS A 173 22.08 2.46 -23.75
C LYS A 173 21.43 2.05 -22.42
N GLY A 174 21.98 2.46 -21.26
CA GLY A 174 21.37 2.25 -19.96
C GLY A 174 20.07 3.03 -19.78
N ALA A 175 20.03 4.31 -20.19
CA ALA A 175 18.81 5.12 -20.17
C ALA A 175 17.77 4.61 -21.18
N GLN A 176 18.22 4.11 -22.34
CA GLN A 176 17.33 3.49 -23.35
C GLN A 176 16.72 2.20 -22.81
N LEU A 177 17.49 1.34 -22.16
CA LEU A 177 17.01 0.10 -21.53
C LEU A 177 15.98 0.41 -20.42
N GLN A 178 16.25 1.42 -19.58
CA GLN A 178 15.32 1.85 -18.55
C GLN A 178 13.95 2.26 -19.14
N ARG A 179 13.97 3.09 -20.19
CA ARG A 179 12.74 3.52 -20.88
C ARG A 179 12.06 2.36 -21.61
N ALA A 180 12.83 1.45 -22.21
CA ALA A 180 12.31 0.26 -22.88
C ALA A 180 11.55 -0.65 -21.90
N LEU A 181 12.09 -0.88 -20.72
CA LEU A 181 11.43 -1.65 -19.66
C LEU A 181 10.12 -0.99 -19.20
N ILE A 182 10.10 0.33 -19.01
CA ILE A 182 8.88 1.07 -18.65
C ILE A 182 7.79 0.83 -19.70
N ASN A 183 8.09 1.05 -20.98
CA ASN A 183 7.13 0.89 -22.06
C ASN A 183 6.66 -0.56 -22.18
N PHE A 184 7.58 -1.51 -22.09
CA PHE A 184 7.27 -2.95 -22.13
C PHE A 184 6.29 -3.35 -21.00
N PHE A 185 6.56 -2.94 -19.76
CA PHE A 185 5.69 -3.27 -18.62
C PHE A 185 4.32 -2.62 -18.71
N LEU A 186 4.24 -1.38 -19.17
CA LEU A 186 2.95 -0.69 -19.38
C LEU A 186 2.14 -1.34 -20.51
N ASP A 187 2.78 -1.71 -21.63
CA ASP A 187 2.10 -2.39 -22.73
C ASP A 187 1.58 -3.77 -22.31
N GLU A 188 2.38 -4.54 -21.57
CA GLU A 188 1.96 -5.82 -21.01
C GLU A 188 0.79 -5.68 -20.03
N ALA A 189 0.81 -4.65 -19.16
CA ALA A 189 -0.30 -4.37 -18.27
C ALA A 189 -1.57 -4.00 -19.05
N ARG A 190 -1.47 -3.14 -20.07
CA ARG A 190 -2.60 -2.78 -20.94
C ARG A 190 -3.16 -4.00 -21.68
N ASN A 191 -2.29 -4.88 -22.19
CA ASN A 191 -2.69 -6.12 -22.83
C ASN A 191 -3.42 -7.08 -21.86
N ALA A 192 -3.11 -7.02 -20.56
CA ALA A 192 -3.83 -7.71 -19.49
C ALA A 192 -5.11 -7.01 -19.02
N GLY A 193 -5.51 -5.91 -19.71
CA GLY A 193 -6.76 -5.17 -19.45
C GLY A 193 -6.65 -4.11 -18.35
N TYR A 194 -5.46 -3.69 -17.96
CA TYR A 194 -5.27 -2.56 -17.06
C TYR A 194 -5.40 -1.23 -17.81
N ILE A 195 -6.03 -0.26 -17.18
CA ILE A 195 -6.10 1.13 -17.65
C ILE A 195 -4.90 1.87 -17.09
N GLU A 196 -4.10 2.43 -17.99
CA GLU A 196 -2.95 3.24 -17.62
C GLU A 196 -3.40 4.60 -17.07
N VAL A 197 -2.79 5.01 -15.95
CA VAL A 197 -3.00 6.32 -15.32
C VAL A 197 -1.65 6.96 -15.01
N MET A 198 -1.57 8.30 -15.10
CA MET A 198 -0.38 9.07 -14.76
C MET A 198 -0.68 9.96 -13.55
N PRO A 199 -0.48 9.46 -12.32
CA PRO A 199 -0.76 10.21 -11.11
C PRO A 199 0.38 11.17 -10.75
N PRO A 200 0.10 12.19 -9.90
CA PRO A 200 1.16 13.02 -9.32
C PRO A 200 2.06 12.18 -8.38
N THR A 201 3.33 12.57 -8.29
CA THR A 201 4.31 11.96 -7.37
C THR A 201 4.36 12.63 -6.00
N LEU A 202 3.71 13.79 -5.85
CA LEU A 202 3.46 14.47 -4.58
C LEU A 202 2.02 14.23 -4.16
N VAL A 203 1.83 13.82 -2.91
CA VAL A 203 0.50 13.53 -2.34
C VAL A 203 0.31 14.22 -1.00
N ASN A 204 -0.93 14.50 -0.64
CA ASN A 204 -1.27 15.00 0.70
C ASN A 204 -1.29 13.89 1.76
N ALA A 205 -1.29 14.27 3.03
CA ALA A 205 -1.32 13.34 4.15
C ALA A 205 -2.51 12.36 4.08
N ALA A 206 -3.70 12.83 3.65
CA ALA A 206 -4.89 11.98 3.53
C ALA A 206 -4.68 10.81 2.57
N SER A 207 -3.89 10.98 1.50
CA SER A 207 -3.52 9.89 0.60
C SER A 207 -2.57 8.88 1.25
N GLY A 208 -1.60 9.35 2.04
CA GLY A 208 -0.72 8.47 2.81
C GLY A 208 -1.47 7.65 3.87
N TYR A 209 -2.42 8.25 4.57
CA TYR A 209 -3.30 7.54 5.51
C TYR A 209 -4.21 6.54 4.81
N GLY A 210 -4.70 6.87 3.61
CA GLY A 210 -5.62 6.03 2.84
C GLY A 210 -5.06 4.64 2.54
N THR A 211 -3.80 4.55 2.15
CA THR A 211 -3.12 3.29 1.81
C THR A 211 -2.26 2.73 2.95
N GLY A 212 -2.02 3.51 4.02
CA GLY A 212 -1.36 3.01 5.23
C GLY A 212 0.13 3.30 5.34
N GLN A 213 0.68 4.16 4.47
CA GLN A 213 2.04 4.68 4.62
C GLN A 213 2.15 5.69 5.77
N LEU A 214 1.04 6.33 6.14
CA LEU A 214 0.96 7.15 7.34
C LEU A 214 0.09 6.45 8.40
N PRO A 215 0.43 6.61 9.70
CA PRO A 215 1.59 7.32 10.24
C PRO A 215 2.89 6.59 9.88
N ASP A 216 3.90 7.35 9.41
CA ASP A 216 5.21 6.81 9.02
C ASP A 216 6.09 6.53 10.23
N LYS A 217 5.94 5.33 10.81
CA LYS A 217 6.67 4.91 12.01
C LYS A 217 8.15 4.59 11.72
N GLU A 218 8.47 4.26 10.48
CA GLU A 218 9.82 3.85 10.06
C GLU A 218 10.61 5.00 9.44
N GLY A 219 10.00 6.17 9.23
CA GLY A 219 10.64 7.33 8.64
C GLY A 219 11.02 7.13 7.17
N GLN A 220 10.21 6.38 6.42
CA GLN A 220 10.50 6.02 5.01
C GLN A 220 10.08 7.09 4.00
N MET A 221 9.13 7.93 4.33
CA MET A 221 8.61 8.93 3.40
C MET A 221 9.41 10.24 3.43
N TYR A 222 9.70 10.78 2.26
CA TYR A 222 10.16 12.17 2.13
C TYR A 222 8.99 13.12 2.32
N HIS A 223 9.15 14.11 3.22
CA HIS A 223 8.13 15.10 3.55
C HIS A 223 8.59 16.51 3.17
N CYS A 224 7.81 17.18 2.31
CA CYS A 224 7.98 18.58 1.96
C CYS A 224 7.26 19.42 3.02
N GLN A 225 7.98 19.85 4.05
CA GLN A 225 7.40 20.45 5.26
C GLN A 225 6.64 21.76 5.02
N LEU A 226 7.08 22.59 4.08
CA LEU A 226 6.45 23.89 3.82
C LEU A 226 5.05 23.77 3.21
N ASP A 227 4.86 22.76 2.36
CA ASP A 227 3.62 22.56 1.60
C ASP A 227 2.78 21.42 2.18
N ASP A 228 3.29 20.69 3.17
CA ASP A 228 2.70 19.48 3.77
C ASP A 228 2.37 18.41 2.73
N PHE A 229 3.29 18.19 1.79
CA PHE A 229 3.21 17.11 0.81
C PHE A 229 4.24 16.03 1.05
N TYR A 230 3.95 14.83 0.57
CA TYR A 230 4.81 13.66 0.68
C TYR A 230 5.19 13.18 -0.72
N LEU A 231 6.47 12.85 -0.95
CA LEU A 231 6.89 12.11 -2.13
C LEU A 231 6.44 10.66 -2.00
N ILE A 232 5.85 10.11 -3.04
CA ILE A 232 5.29 8.75 -3.02
C ILE A 232 6.38 7.68 -2.97
N PRO A 233 6.27 6.65 -2.10
CA PRO A 233 7.18 5.50 -2.09
C PRO A 233 6.77 4.43 -3.12
N THR A 234 5.59 4.56 -3.72
CA THR A 234 4.97 3.64 -4.69
C THR A 234 3.77 4.32 -5.35
N ALA A 235 3.48 4.00 -6.61
CA ALA A 235 2.28 4.45 -7.29
C ALA A 235 0.97 3.91 -6.67
N GLU A 236 1.05 2.86 -5.84
CA GLU A 236 -0.07 2.39 -5.02
C GLU A 236 -0.79 3.55 -4.33
N VAL A 237 -0.02 4.49 -3.73
CA VAL A 237 -0.59 5.58 -2.95
C VAL A 237 -1.54 6.45 -3.79
N PRO A 238 -1.11 7.13 -4.86
CA PRO A 238 -2.01 7.97 -5.65
C PRO A 238 -3.06 7.16 -6.40
N VAL A 239 -2.72 6.00 -6.96
CA VAL A 239 -3.64 5.22 -7.80
C VAL A 239 -4.81 4.65 -6.98
N THR A 240 -4.54 4.08 -5.81
CA THR A 240 -5.61 3.57 -4.93
C THR A 240 -6.47 4.72 -4.38
N ASN A 241 -5.87 5.89 -4.13
CA ASN A 241 -6.59 7.08 -3.66
C ASN A 241 -7.50 7.74 -4.72
N ILE A 242 -7.43 7.38 -6.00
CA ILE A 242 -8.44 7.77 -7.01
C ILE A 242 -9.85 7.37 -6.52
N TYR A 243 -9.95 6.28 -5.77
CA TYR A 243 -11.21 5.72 -5.27
C TYR A 243 -11.50 6.08 -3.80
N ARG A 244 -10.82 7.08 -3.24
CA ARG A 244 -11.09 7.59 -1.89
C ARG A 244 -12.43 8.33 -1.86
N ASP A 245 -13.23 8.02 -0.82
CA ASP A 245 -14.60 8.54 -0.60
C ASP A 245 -15.59 8.22 -1.75
N VAL A 246 -15.35 7.14 -2.50
CA VAL A 246 -16.19 6.72 -3.64
C VAL A 246 -17.08 5.54 -3.25
N ILE A 247 -18.31 5.53 -3.77
CA ILE A 247 -19.21 4.36 -3.80
C ILE A 247 -19.35 3.93 -5.25
N LEU A 248 -18.77 2.79 -5.59
CA LEU A 248 -18.78 2.20 -6.93
C LEU A 248 -20.08 1.42 -7.16
N ASP A 249 -20.47 1.23 -8.42
CA ASP A 249 -21.45 0.20 -8.80
C ASP A 249 -20.70 -1.14 -8.91
N GLU A 250 -21.29 -2.24 -8.43
CA GLU A 250 -20.72 -3.58 -8.54
C GLU A 250 -20.32 -3.95 -9.98
N LYS A 251 -21.06 -3.46 -10.97
CA LYS A 251 -20.79 -3.68 -12.39
C LYS A 251 -19.49 -3.02 -12.89
N GLN A 252 -18.93 -2.08 -12.14
CA GLN A 252 -17.64 -1.44 -12.44
C GLN A 252 -16.45 -2.28 -11.98
N LEU A 253 -16.69 -3.31 -11.16
CA LEU A 253 -15.66 -4.18 -10.59
C LEU A 253 -15.42 -5.42 -11.46
N PRO A 254 -14.21 -5.93 -11.56
CA PRO A 254 -12.98 -5.36 -10.98
C PRO A 254 -12.48 -4.12 -11.74
N ILE A 255 -12.01 -3.11 -11.00
CA ILE A 255 -11.25 -2.02 -11.58
C ILE A 255 -9.78 -2.44 -11.64
N LYS A 256 -9.11 -2.19 -12.77
CA LYS A 256 -7.71 -2.53 -13.03
C LYS A 256 -6.99 -1.28 -13.52
N ASN A 257 -6.04 -0.76 -12.74
CA ASN A 257 -5.20 0.37 -13.13
C ASN A 257 -3.72 -0.01 -13.10
N CYS A 258 -2.94 0.56 -14.03
CA CYS A 258 -1.48 0.52 -13.97
C CYS A 258 -0.91 1.93 -14.05
N ALA A 259 0.25 2.14 -13.44
CA ALA A 259 0.93 3.43 -13.48
C ALA A 259 2.45 3.23 -13.44
N TYR A 260 3.16 4.00 -14.24
CA TYR A 260 4.57 4.25 -14.06
C TYR A 260 4.79 5.49 -13.21
N THR A 261 5.65 5.40 -12.21
CA THR A 261 6.11 6.56 -11.43
C THR A 261 7.56 6.39 -10.99
N GLN A 262 8.21 7.52 -10.71
CA GLN A 262 9.32 7.56 -9.79
C GLN A 262 8.77 7.29 -8.38
N CYS A 263 9.53 6.51 -7.62
CA CYS A 263 9.23 6.18 -6.23
C CYS A 263 10.38 6.67 -5.34
N PHE A 264 10.05 7.19 -4.17
CA PHE A 264 11.02 7.82 -3.28
C PHE A 264 10.96 7.18 -1.90
N ARG A 265 12.09 6.64 -1.43
CA ARG A 265 12.21 6.02 -0.10
C ARG A 265 13.44 6.56 0.61
N ARG A 266 13.30 6.91 1.88
CA ARG A 266 14.43 7.38 2.68
C ARG A 266 15.42 6.28 3.02
N GLU A 267 15.01 5.01 2.87
CA GLU A 267 15.83 3.83 3.16
C GLU A 267 16.50 3.91 4.53
N ALA A 268 15.76 4.43 5.51
CA ALA A 268 16.24 4.65 6.87
C ALA A 268 16.70 3.31 7.49
N GLY A 269 17.94 3.29 8.00
CA GLY A 269 18.50 2.09 8.62
C GLY A 269 19.19 1.11 7.68
N SER A 270 19.30 1.42 6.37
CA SER A 270 19.96 0.53 5.41
C SER A 270 21.45 0.85 5.27
N TYR A 271 22.32 -0.16 5.44
CA TYR A 271 23.77 -0.02 5.41
C TYR A 271 24.46 -1.21 4.71
N GLY A 272 25.71 -0.98 4.24
CA GLY A 272 26.61 -2.04 3.82
C GLY A 272 26.41 -2.55 2.39
N LYS A 273 26.54 -3.89 2.16
CA LYS A 273 26.53 -4.50 0.84
C LYS A 273 25.17 -4.36 0.12
N ASP A 274 24.09 -4.19 0.86
CA ASP A 274 22.74 -4.11 0.31
C ASP A 274 22.44 -2.77 -0.39
N VAL A 275 23.23 -1.74 -0.15
CA VAL A 275 23.10 -0.42 -0.80
C VAL A 275 24.03 -0.24 -2.02
N ARG A 276 24.75 -1.29 -2.44
CA ARG A 276 25.70 -1.18 -3.56
C ARG A 276 24.97 -1.28 -4.91
N GLY A 277 25.33 -0.39 -5.83
CA GLY A 277 24.78 -0.37 -7.18
C GLY A 277 23.28 -0.06 -7.20
N LEU A 278 22.48 -0.92 -7.85
CA LEU A 278 21.04 -0.79 -8.00
C LEU A 278 20.22 -1.57 -6.95
N ASN A 279 20.87 -2.17 -5.95
CA ASN A 279 20.18 -3.06 -5.03
C ASN A 279 19.18 -2.32 -4.11
N ARG A 280 19.52 -1.06 -3.72
CA ARG A 280 18.68 -0.23 -2.86
C ARG A 280 18.91 1.25 -3.16
N LEU A 281 17.87 1.97 -3.52
CA LEU A 281 17.92 3.33 -4.01
C LEU A 281 16.91 4.22 -3.30
N HIS A 282 17.24 5.51 -3.15
CA HIS A 282 16.36 6.54 -2.63
C HIS A 282 15.32 7.00 -3.66
N GLU A 283 15.65 6.93 -4.94
CA GLU A 283 14.77 7.22 -6.07
C GLU A 283 14.89 6.11 -7.09
N PHE A 284 13.75 5.56 -7.52
CA PHE A 284 13.71 4.48 -8.51
C PHE A 284 12.40 4.45 -9.29
N SER A 285 12.49 3.97 -10.53
CA SER A 285 11.33 3.75 -11.41
C SER A 285 10.61 2.45 -11.10
N LYS A 286 9.28 2.48 -11.09
CA LYS A 286 8.42 1.31 -10.89
C LYS A 286 7.15 1.41 -11.73
N VAL A 287 6.75 0.30 -12.34
CA VAL A 287 5.40 0.12 -12.85
C VAL A 287 4.60 -0.61 -11.78
N GLU A 288 3.45 -0.07 -11.43
CA GLU A 288 2.55 -0.61 -10.42
C GLU A 288 1.22 -0.99 -11.05
N ILE A 289 0.65 -2.12 -10.63
CA ILE A 289 -0.72 -2.53 -10.94
C ILE A 289 -1.56 -2.49 -9.68
N VAL A 290 -2.77 -1.94 -9.79
CA VAL A 290 -3.72 -1.80 -8.68
C VAL A 290 -5.06 -2.34 -9.12
N ARG A 291 -5.72 -3.10 -8.23
CA ARG A 291 -7.10 -3.56 -8.42
C ARG A 291 -7.98 -3.14 -7.26
N ILE A 292 -9.23 -2.81 -7.61
CA ILE A 292 -10.33 -2.67 -6.66
C ILE A 292 -11.35 -3.72 -7.04
N ASP A 293 -11.76 -4.56 -6.10
CA ASP A 293 -12.64 -5.69 -6.38
C ASP A 293 -13.64 -5.94 -5.24
N THR A 294 -14.57 -6.87 -5.48
CA THR A 294 -15.46 -7.38 -4.43
C THR A 294 -14.72 -8.38 -3.54
N PRO A 295 -15.18 -8.59 -2.29
CA PRO A 295 -14.64 -9.63 -1.42
C PRO A 295 -14.63 -11.03 -2.04
N GLU A 296 -15.67 -11.37 -2.80
CA GLU A 296 -15.86 -12.69 -3.42
C GLU A 296 -14.83 -12.99 -4.51
N HIS A 297 -14.43 -11.96 -5.28
CA HIS A 297 -13.55 -12.12 -6.44
C HIS A 297 -12.08 -11.78 -6.15
N SER A 298 -11.79 -11.12 -5.04
CA SER A 298 -10.44 -10.58 -4.77
C SER A 298 -9.34 -11.65 -4.73
N LYS A 299 -9.64 -12.88 -4.31
CA LYS A 299 -8.67 -13.99 -4.31
C LYS A 299 -8.31 -14.42 -5.74
N GLU A 300 -9.28 -14.44 -6.65
CA GLU A 300 -9.02 -14.74 -8.06
C GLU A 300 -8.26 -13.59 -8.73
N SER A 301 -8.66 -12.36 -8.47
CA SER A 301 -7.92 -11.17 -8.90
C SER A 301 -6.46 -11.21 -8.43
N HIS A 302 -6.17 -11.67 -7.21
CA HIS A 302 -4.81 -11.83 -6.71
C HIS A 302 -4.01 -12.84 -7.52
N LYS A 303 -4.59 -14.02 -7.82
CA LYS A 303 -3.96 -15.04 -8.66
C LYS A 303 -3.66 -14.54 -10.08
N GLU A 304 -4.59 -13.79 -10.69
CA GLU A 304 -4.36 -13.17 -11.99
C GLU A 304 -3.20 -12.16 -11.97
N MET A 305 -3.07 -11.39 -10.88
CA MET A 305 -1.94 -10.47 -10.71
C MET A 305 -0.62 -11.22 -10.57
N LEU A 306 -0.59 -12.31 -9.80
CA LEU A 306 0.60 -13.18 -9.67
C LEU A 306 1.00 -13.77 -11.04
N ALA A 307 0.03 -14.29 -11.80
CA ALA A 307 0.29 -14.83 -13.14
C ALA A 307 0.80 -13.76 -14.11
N HIS A 308 0.30 -12.53 -14.02
CA HIS A 308 0.78 -11.41 -14.83
C HIS A 308 2.26 -11.10 -14.54
N VAL A 309 2.62 -10.95 -13.26
CA VAL A 309 3.99 -10.64 -12.84
C VAL A 309 4.95 -11.79 -13.22
N GLU A 310 4.54 -13.03 -13.01
CA GLU A 310 5.30 -14.22 -13.44
C GLU A 310 5.55 -14.20 -14.96
N GLY A 311 4.53 -13.89 -15.75
CA GLY A 311 4.62 -13.78 -17.20
C GLY A 311 5.63 -12.72 -17.66
N LEU A 312 5.77 -11.61 -16.92
CA LEU A 312 6.80 -10.60 -17.23
C LEU A 312 8.22 -11.16 -17.03
N LEU A 313 8.46 -11.88 -15.93
CA LEU A 313 9.78 -12.49 -15.67
C LEU A 313 10.14 -13.57 -16.68
N GLN A 314 9.16 -14.36 -17.11
CA GLN A 314 9.34 -15.36 -18.17
C GLN A 314 9.71 -14.70 -19.50
N LYS A 315 9.04 -13.61 -19.88
CA LYS A 315 9.36 -12.85 -21.11
C LYS A 315 10.74 -12.17 -21.05
N LEU A 316 11.18 -11.81 -19.85
CA LEU A 316 12.54 -11.30 -19.61
C LEU A 316 13.61 -12.39 -19.54
N GLU A 317 13.22 -13.65 -19.64
CA GLU A 317 14.13 -14.82 -19.61
C GLU A 317 14.95 -14.89 -18.32
N LEU A 318 14.42 -14.38 -17.19
CA LEU A 318 15.10 -14.35 -15.90
C LEU A 318 14.77 -15.57 -15.04
N PRO A 319 15.74 -16.15 -14.32
CA PRO A 319 15.46 -17.15 -13.28
C PRO A 319 14.77 -16.46 -12.10
N TYR A 320 13.66 -17.03 -11.64
CA TYR A 320 12.86 -16.43 -10.58
C TYR A 320 12.35 -17.48 -9.60
N ARG A 321 11.97 -17.00 -8.42
CA ARG A 321 11.14 -17.74 -7.47
C ARG A 321 10.02 -16.86 -6.91
N ILE A 322 8.95 -17.51 -6.47
CA ILE A 322 7.78 -16.88 -5.87
C ILE A 322 7.73 -17.34 -4.42
N LEU A 323 7.70 -16.38 -3.49
CA LEU A 323 7.65 -16.62 -2.07
C LEU A 323 6.29 -16.20 -1.52
N ARG A 324 5.64 -17.06 -0.73
CA ARG A 324 4.53 -16.64 0.12
C ARG A 324 5.11 -16.16 1.44
N LEU A 325 4.86 -14.89 1.76
CA LEU A 325 5.42 -14.26 2.94
C LEU A 325 4.75 -14.78 4.22
N CYS A 326 5.56 -14.97 5.25
CA CYS A 326 5.08 -15.29 6.61
C CYS A 326 4.53 -14.04 7.31
N GLY A 327 3.83 -14.25 8.42
CA GLY A 327 3.17 -13.17 9.15
C GLY A 327 4.09 -12.04 9.61
N GLY A 328 5.32 -12.38 10.02
CA GLY A 328 6.29 -11.41 10.53
C GLY A 328 7.00 -10.59 9.45
N ASP A 329 7.08 -11.10 8.20
CA ASP A 329 7.72 -10.42 7.08
C ASP A 329 6.73 -9.62 6.21
N MET A 330 5.45 -9.95 6.26
CA MET A 330 4.42 -9.24 5.51
C MET A 330 4.30 -7.77 5.93
N SER A 331 4.04 -6.90 4.94
CA SER A 331 3.75 -5.50 5.20
C SER A 331 2.60 -5.32 6.22
N PHE A 332 2.64 -4.20 6.93
CA PHE A 332 1.65 -3.83 7.95
C PHE A 332 0.20 -3.92 7.47
N THR A 333 -0.06 -3.58 6.20
CA THR A 333 -1.42 -3.48 5.64
C THR A 333 -1.91 -4.73 4.92
N ALA A 334 -1.02 -5.65 4.51
CA ALA A 334 -1.38 -6.83 3.73
C ALA A 334 -2.06 -7.91 4.58
N ALA A 335 -3.06 -8.60 3.98
CA ALA A 335 -3.67 -9.83 4.48
C ALA A 335 -3.04 -11.09 3.87
N LEU A 336 -2.52 -10.97 2.64
CA LEU A 336 -1.78 -12.01 1.93
C LEU A 336 -0.79 -11.33 0.98
N CYS A 337 0.45 -11.80 0.94
CA CYS A 337 1.49 -11.24 0.12
C CYS A 337 2.37 -12.32 -0.49
N PHE A 338 2.73 -12.12 -1.76
CA PHE A 338 3.72 -12.93 -2.45
C PHE A 338 4.80 -12.02 -3.02
N ASP A 339 6.06 -12.39 -2.80
CA ASP A 339 7.20 -11.71 -3.39
C ASP A 339 7.77 -12.53 -4.54
N PHE A 340 8.22 -11.81 -5.56
CA PHE A 340 8.96 -12.37 -6.68
C PHE A 340 10.41 -11.94 -6.55
N GLU A 341 11.28 -12.91 -6.61
CA GLU A 341 12.72 -12.69 -6.61
C GLU A 341 13.34 -13.22 -7.88
N VAL A 342 14.37 -12.55 -8.38
CA VAL A 342 15.21 -13.00 -9.48
C VAL A 342 16.60 -13.34 -8.97
N TYR A 343 17.20 -14.39 -9.51
CA TYR A 343 18.53 -14.80 -9.11
C TYR A 343 19.58 -13.96 -9.83
N SER A 344 20.47 -13.34 -9.09
CA SER A 344 21.65 -12.66 -9.61
C SER A 344 22.84 -13.63 -9.63
N GLU A 345 23.25 -14.04 -10.80
CA GLU A 345 24.38 -14.96 -10.95
C GLU A 345 25.72 -14.37 -10.54
N ALA A 346 25.92 -13.07 -10.74
CA ALA A 346 27.17 -12.42 -10.34
C ALA A 346 27.26 -12.17 -8.84
N GLN A 347 26.11 -11.86 -8.18
CA GLN A 347 26.07 -11.65 -6.73
C GLN A 347 25.81 -12.94 -5.94
N LYS A 348 25.43 -14.05 -6.62
CA LYS A 348 25.08 -15.35 -6.02
C LYS A 348 23.98 -15.23 -4.96
N ARG A 349 22.94 -14.45 -5.27
CA ARG A 349 21.80 -14.24 -4.37
C ARG A 349 20.50 -13.93 -5.11
N TRP A 350 19.39 -14.12 -4.43
CA TRP A 350 18.08 -13.69 -4.85
C TRP A 350 17.87 -12.19 -4.60
N LEU A 351 17.21 -11.52 -5.52
CA LEU A 351 16.86 -10.10 -5.47
C LEU A 351 15.34 -9.96 -5.62
N GLU A 352 14.67 -9.46 -4.62
CA GLU A 352 13.24 -9.13 -4.70
C GLU A 352 12.99 -8.05 -5.76
N VAL A 353 12.09 -8.31 -6.69
CA VAL A 353 11.73 -7.42 -7.80
C VAL A 353 10.28 -7.03 -7.83
N SER A 354 9.42 -7.72 -7.10
CA SER A 354 8.00 -7.43 -6.97
C SER A 354 7.45 -7.98 -5.66
N SER A 355 6.47 -7.27 -5.13
CA SER A 355 5.59 -7.74 -4.07
C SER A 355 4.16 -7.57 -4.54
N VAL A 356 3.34 -8.62 -4.45
CA VAL A 356 1.93 -8.63 -4.88
C VAL A 356 1.05 -8.94 -3.67
N SER A 357 0.22 -7.98 -3.28
CA SER A 357 -0.52 -8.00 -2.02
C SER A 357 -2.03 -7.91 -2.21
N ASN A 358 -2.75 -8.63 -1.38
CA ASN A 358 -4.18 -8.44 -1.11
C ASN A 358 -4.34 -7.83 0.28
N PHE A 359 -5.06 -6.70 0.37
CA PHE A 359 -5.25 -5.97 1.62
C PHE A 359 -6.63 -6.21 2.24
N ASP A 360 -7.46 -7.06 1.63
CA ASP A 360 -8.84 -7.23 2.06
C ASP A 360 -9.56 -5.88 2.13
N THR A 361 -10.35 -5.63 3.14
CA THR A 361 -11.06 -4.36 3.36
C THR A 361 -10.21 -3.30 4.06
N TYR A 362 -8.97 -3.60 4.42
CA TYR A 362 -8.16 -2.75 5.31
C TYR A 362 -7.89 -1.35 4.75
N GLN A 363 -7.42 -1.27 3.51
CA GLN A 363 -7.22 0.02 2.83
C GLN A 363 -8.56 0.64 2.44
N ALA A 364 -9.50 -0.15 1.94
CA ALA A 364 -10.82 0.33 1.56
C ALA A 364 -11.56 1.01 2.74
N ASN A 365 -11.41 0.50 3.97
CA ASN A 365 -11.95 1.14 5.15
C ASN A 365 -11.27 2.48 5.49
N ARG A 366 -9.96 2.63 5.27
CA ARG A 366 -9.24 3.90 5.40
C ARG A 366 -9.66 4.92 4.35
N LEU A 367 -9.80 4.44 3.11
CA LEU A 367 -10.19 5.23 1.94
C LEU A 367 -11.69 5.54 1.90
N LYS A 368 -12.51 4.83 2.69
CA LYS A 368 -13.97 4.79 2.53
C LYS A 368 -14.39 4.39 1.11
N CYS A 369 -13.60 3.51 0.48
CA CYS A 369 -13.89 2.93 -0.83
C CYS A 369 -14.89 1.80 -0.67
N ARG A 370 -16.05 1.96 -1.25
CA ARG A 370 -17.20 1.06 -1.08
C ARG A 370 -17.84 0.76 -2.44
N TYR A 371 -18.61 -0.30 -2.50
CA TYR A 371 -19.45 -0.58 -3.66
C TYR A 371 -20.89 -0.87 -3.22
N ARG A 372 -21.81 -0.71 -4.15
CA ARG A 372 -23.21 -1.05 -3.96
C ARG A 372 -23.48 -2.37 -4.65
N ASN A 373 -23.78 -3.40 -3.86
CA ASN A 373 -24.07 -4.75 -4.36
C ASN A 373 -25.47 -4.84 -5.02
N ALA A 374 -25.77 -6.01 -5.59
CA ALA A 374 -27.04 -6.28 -6.26
C ALA A 374 -28.29 -6.04 -5.34
N ASP A 375 -28.15 -6.28 -4.04
CA ASP A 375 -29.18 -6.00 -3.02
C ASP A 375 -29.28 -4.53 -2.62
N LYS A 376 -28.54 -3.63 -3.30
CA LYS A 376 -28.42 -2.20 -2.98
C LYS A 376 -27.80 -1.90 -1.60
N LYS A 377 -27.15 -2.86 -0.99
CA LYS A 377 -26.36 -2.66 0.24
C LYS A 377 -24.99 -2.10 -0.11
N THR A 378 -24.48 -1.24 0.76
CA THR A 378 -23.13 -0.67 0.61
C THR A 378 -22.14 -1.48 1.42
N GLU A 379 -21.10 -1.99 0.76
CA GLU A 379 -20.05 -2.81 1.34
C GLU A 379 -18.66 -2.22 1.03
N LEU A 380 -17.64 -2.58 1.83
CA LEU A 380 -16.27 -2.20 1.55
C LEU A 380 -15.72 -3.03 0.40
N CYS A 381 -14.99 -2.39 -0.50
CA CYS A 381 -14.21 -3.08 -1.51
C CYS A 381 -13.01 -3.81 -0.89
N HIS A 382 -12.44 -4.75 -1.65
CA HIS A 382 -11.07 -5.22 -1.44
C HIS A 382 -10.11 -4.43 -2.35
N THR A 383 -8.91 -4.16 -1.86
CA THR A 383 -7.85 -3.53 -2.63
C THR A 383 -6.67 -4.47 -2.79
N LEU A 384 -6.05 -4.45 -3.95
CA LEU A 384 -4.87 -5.24 -4.27
C LEU A 384 -3.88 -4.38 -5.03
N ASN A 385 -2.59 -4.64 -4.85
CA ASN A 385 -1.56 -4.05 -5.68
C ASN A 385 -0.41 -5.02 -5.95
N GLY A 386 0.43 -4.65 -6.89
CA GLY A 386 1.67 -5.36 -7.15
C GLY A 386 2.61 -4.56 -8.03
N SER A 387 3.90 -4.71 -7.81
CA SER A 387 4.91 -4.14 -8.70
C SER A 387 5.01 -4.98 -9.97
N ALA A 388 4.85 -4.35 -11.12
CA ALA A 388 4.91 -5.01 -12.42
C ALA A 388 5.92 -4.32 -13.37
N LEU A 389 7.20 -4.11 -13.04
CA LEU A 389 8.05 -4.49 -11.91
C LEU A 389 8.81 -3.28 -11.34
N ALA A 390 9.62 -3.49 -10.28
CA ALA A 390 10.61 -2.50 -9.81
C ALA A 390 11.87 -2.58 -10.67
N LEU A 391 12.16 -1.50 -11.43
CA LEU A 391 13.16 -1.54 -12.50
C LEU A 391 14.61 -1.74 -12.05
N PRO A 392 15.12 -1.16 -10.95
CA PRO A 392 16.54 -1.22 -10.66
C PRO A 392 17.10 -2.64 -10.54
N ARG A 393 16.43 -3.50 -9.79
CA ARG A 393 16.87 -4.89 -9.59
C ARG A 393 16.66 -5.75 -10.84
N ILE A 394 15.65 -5.42 -11.67
CA ILE A 394 15.47 -6.02 -13.00
C ILE A 394 16.62 -5.63 -13.92
N VAL A 395 17.00 -4.35 -13.97
CA VAL A 395 18.17 -3.90 -14.74
C VAL A 395 19.44 -4.59 -14.24
N ALA A 396 19.66 -4.66 -12.93
CA ALA A 396 20.80 -5.37 -12.34
C ALA A 396 20.86 -6.83 -12.81
N ALA A 397 19.75 -7.56 -12.68
CA ALA A 397 19.67 -8.97 -13.07
C ALA A 397 19.86 -9.16 -14.59
N LEU A 398 19.27 -8.29 -15.42
CA LEU A 398 19.44 -8.33 -16.88
C LEU A 398 20.89 -8.11 -17.29
N LEU A 399 21.57 -7.11 -16.70
CA LEU A 399 22.98 -6.86 -17.00
C LEU A 399 23.85 -8.03 -16.59
N GLU A 400 23.64 -8.58 -15.40
CA GLU A 400 24.46 -9.64 -14.83
C GLU A 400 24.23 -10.98 -15.53
N ASN A 401 22.97 -11.40 -15.70
CA ASN A 401 22.66 -12.74 -16.20
C ASN A 401 22.81 -12.88 -17.72
N ASN A 402 22.83 -11.77 -18.46
CA ASN A 402 22.94 -11.79 -19.92
C ASN A 402 24.32 -11.37 -20.45
N GLN A 403 25.34 -11.28 -19.58
CA GLN A 403 26.69 -10.94 -20.05
C GLN A 403 27.31 -12.08 -20.86
N THR A 404 27.97 -11.70 -21.96
CA THR A 404 28.68 -12.60 -22.89
C THR A 404 30.05 -12.00 -23.20
N PRO A 405 30.97 -12.76 -23.87
CA PRO A 405 32.22 -12.18 -24.34
C PRO A 405 32.08 -11.01 -25.31
N GLN A 406 30.94 -10.94 -26.05
CA GLN A 406 30.65 -9.90 -27.04
C GLN A 406 29.97 -8.68 -26.45
N GLY A 407 29.37 -8.78 -25.25
CA GLY A 407 28.61 -7.75 -24.63
C GLY A 407 27.45 -8.30 -23.78
N ILE A 408 26.45 -7.49 -23.50
CA ILE A 408 25.28 -7.89 -22.74
C ILE A 408 24.11 -8.07 -23.68
N ARG A 409 23.60 -9.30 -23.80
CA ARG A 409 22.45 -9.65 -24.65
C ARG A 409 21.16 -9.06 -24.08
N ILE A 410 20.32 -8.54 -24.95
CA ILE A 410 18.97 -8.06 -24.59
C ILE A 410 17.96 -9.20 -24.81
N PRO A 411 17.07 -9.49 -23.83
CA PRO A 411 15.97 -10.43 -24.02
C PRO A 411 15.12 -10.11 -25.25
N LYS A 412 14.68 -11.13 -25.98
CA LYS A 412 13.96 -10.96 -27.25
C LYS A 412 12.75 -10.03 -27.12
N ALA A 413 12.02 -10.11 -26.03
CA ALA A 413 10.84 -9.28 -25.77
C ALA A 413 11.17 -7.77 -25.67
N LEU A 414 12.40 -7.42 -25.28
CA LEU A 414 12.83 -6.03 -25.13
C LEU A 414 13.48 -5.42 -26.37
N VAL A 415 13.97 -6.25 -27.31
CA VAL A 415 14.66 -5.76 -28.52
C VAL A 415 13.82 -4.73 -29.31
N PRO A 416 12.51 -4.92 -29.52
CA PRO A 416 11.70 -3.90 -30.21
C PRO A 416 11.60 -2.56 -29.46
N TYR A 417 11.71 -2.59 -28.14
CA TYR A 417 11.65 -1.39 -27.29
C TYR A 417 13.00 -0.71 -27.13
N CYS A 418 14.08 -1.47 -27.10
CA CYS A 418 15.45 -0.95 -26.99
C CYS A 418 15.96 -0.40 -28.33
N GLY A 419 15.62 -1.04 -29.46
CA GLY A 419 16.17 -0.76 -30.76
C GLY A 419 17.58 -1.33 -30.97
N PHE A 420 18.05 -2.20 -30.07
CA PHE A 420 19.30 -2.97 -30.14
C PHE A 420 19.12 -4.31 -29.43
N ASP A 421 19.94 -5.30 -29.78
CA ASP A 421 19.91 -6.65 -29.23
C ASP A 421 21.11 -6.96 -28.34
N ILE A 422 22.12 -6.08 -28.32
CA ILE A 422 23.34 -6.20 -27.52
C ILE A 422 23.80 -4.84 -27.02
N ILE A 423 24.33 -4.81 -25.79
CA ILE A 423 25.10 -3.69 -25.25
C ILE A 423 26.58 -4.09 -25.35
N ASP A 424 27.32 -3.42 -26.21
CA ASP A 424 28.71 -3.62 -26.55
C ASP A 424 29.57 -2.39 -26.22
#